data_057efc81daa867b1490263026de3728d
#
_entry.id   057efc81daa867b1490263026de3728d
#
_cell.length_a   1.000
_cell.length_b   1.000
_cell.length_c   1.000
_cell.angle_alpha   90.00
_cell.angle_beta   90.00
_cell.angle_gamma   90.00
#
_symmetry.space_group_name_H-M   'P 1'
#
loop_
_entity.id
_entity.type
_entity.pdbx_description
1 polymer ?
#
loop_
_entity_poly.entity_id
_entity_poly.type
_entity_poly.pdbx_seq_one_letter_code
_entity_poly.pdbx_strand_id
1 'polypeptide(L)'
;MKKICFVTTVYITYKCFLKQLSEYLYESGDYDISLICNEEDIIEKDIPFFVNYYPVEMKRGVSLSAFGAIKKIASILEREQFDIVQYSTPNAAFYTSIAAKKKQIPVRLYCQWGIRYMGFSGWKRHVVKYLEKKTCDNSTFIEAESHNIREFSLKEGLYIGERSCVIWNGSASGVDLNKLDV
;
A
#
# COMPACT_ATOMS: atom_id res chain seq x y z
N MET A 1 -21.13 4.71 5.88
CA MET A 1 -19.71 5.11 5.90
C MET A 1 -18.87 3.92 5.44
N LYS A 2 -18.01 4.08 4.43
CA LYS A 2 -17.15 3.01 3.92
C LYS A 2 -15.90 2.89 4.78
N LYS A 3 -15.44 1.67 5.02
CA LYS A 3 -14.21 1.42 5.78
C LYS A 3 -13.01 1.30 4.85
N ILE A 4 -12.01 2.17 5.01
CA ILE A 4 -10.76 2.13 4.26
C ILE A 4 -9.58 1.85 5.20
N CYS A 5 -8.71 0.92 4.81
CA CYS A 5 -7.49 0.62 5.51
C CYS A 5 -6.26 0.91 4.66
N PHE A 6 -5.40 1.78 5.15
CA PHE A 6 -4.08 2.02 4.60
C PHE A 6 -3.07 1.05 5.20
N VAL A 7 -2.22 0.45 4.38
CA VAL A 7 -1.19 -0.49 4.85
C VAL A 7 0.18 -0.10 4.31
N THR A 8 1.09 0.23 5.21
CA THR A 8 2.48 0.58 4.91
C THR A 8 3.43 -0.20 5.81
N THR A 9 4.69 -0.39 5.39
CA THR A 9 5.66 -1.09 6.25
C THR A 9 6.01 -0.26 7.47
N VAL A 10 6.21 1.06 7.30
CA VAL A 10 6.66 1.99 8.33
C VAL A 10 5.75 3.21 8.40
N TYR A 11 5.61 3.78 9.61
CA TYR A 11 4.72 4.92 9.84
C TYR A 11 5.10 6.17 9.03
N ILE A 12 6.39 6.42 8.85
CA ILE A 12 6.85 7.59 8.08
C ILE A 12 6.28 7.61 6.66
N THR A 13 6.04 6.45 6.04
CA THR A 13 5.39 6.37 4.72
C THR A 13 3.94 6.87 4.79
N TYR A 14 3.18 6.47 5.81
CA TYR A 14 1.84 7.02 6.03
C TYR A 14 1.89 8.53 6.25
N LYS A 15 2.76 8.99 7.15
CA LYS A 15 2.91 10.41 7.51
C LYS A 15 3.22 11.29 6.28
N CYS A 16 4.11 10.83 5.40
CA CYS A 16 4.55 11.61 4.23
C CYS A 16 3.58 11.54 3.04
N PHE A 17 2.92 10.41 2.82
CA PHE A 17 2.20 10.17 1.55
C PHE A 17 0.69 9.97 1.71
N LEU A 18 0.22 9.58 2.89
CA LEU A 18 -1.18 9.18 3.08
C LEU A 18 -1.93 9.99 4.13
N LYS A 19 -1.22 10.68 5.03
CA LYS A 19 -1.85 11.43 6.11
C LYS A 19 -2.83 12.49 5.57
N GLN A 20 -2.39 13.30 4.63
CA GLN A 20 -3.23 14.36 4.05
C GLN A 20 -4.45 13.78 3.29
N LEU A 21 -4.26 12.66 2.56
CA LEU A 21 -5.38 11.96 1.93
C LEU A 21 -6.36 11.42 2.98
N SER A 22 -5.85 10.85 4.07
CA SER A 22 -6.70 10.31 5.14
C SER A 22 -7.49 11.40 5.86
N GLU A 23 -6.90 12.57 6.07
CA GLU A 23 -7.58 13.76 6.61
C GLU A 23 -8.73 14.20 5.69
N TYR A 24 -8.46 14.35 4.40
CA TYR A 24 -9.47 14.74 3.41
C TYR A 24 -10.64 13.73 3.35
N LEU A 25 -10.33 12.42 3.36
CA LEU A 25 -11.36 11.37 3.35
C LEU A 25 -12.19 11.35 4.63
N TYR A 26 -11.56 11.59 5.79
CA TYR A 26 -12.27 11.70 7.06
C TYR A 26 -13.20 12.90 7.09
N GLU A 27 -12.72 14.07 6.65
CA GLU A 27 -13.50 15.33 6.61
C GLU A 27 -14.70 15.25 5.66
N SER A 28 -14.65 14.40 4.62
CA SER A 28 -15.82 14.16 3.76
C SER A 28 -16.99 13.49 4.50
N GLY A 29 -16.75 12.86 5.64
CA GLY A 29 -17.74 12.12 6.42
C GLY A 29 -18.16 10.76 5.84
N ASP A 30 -17.59 10.37 4.71
CA ASP A 30 -17.95 9.14 4.00
C ASP A 30 -17.12 7.91 4.40
N TYR A 31 -15.95 8.14 5.05
CA TYR A 31 -14.98 7.08 5.31
C TYR A 31 -14.59 6.96 6.79
N ASP A 32 -14.49 5.71 7.25
CA ASP A 32 -13.85 5.30 8.51
C ASP A 32 -12.42 4.87 8.18
N ILE A 33 -11.44 5.53 8.79
CA ILE A 33 -10.03 5.42 8.41
C ILE A 33 -9.28 4.50 9.36
N SER A 34 -8.53 3.55 8.79
CA SER A 34 -7.66 2.64 9.53
C SER A 34 -6.25 2.60 8.95
N LEU A 35 -5.28 2.29 9.79
CA LEU A 35 -3.88 2.16 9.44
C LEU A 35 -3.30 0.85 10.00
N ILE A 36 -2.62 0.09 9.16
CA ILE A 36 -1.76 -1.03 9.55
C ILE A 36 -0.32 -0.69 9.19
N CYS A 37 0.57 -0.65 10.18
CA CYS A 37 2.03 -0.53 9.95
C CYS A 37 2.82 -1.03 11.15
N ASN A 38 4.17 -1.00 11.07
CA ASN A 38 5.04 -1.34 12.19
C ASN A 38 4.85 -0.39 13.37
N GLU A 39 5.02 -0.94 14.57
CA GLU A 39 4.94 -0.21 15.84
C GLU A 39 6.23 0.57 16.17
N GLU A 40 7.40 0.08 15.69
CA GLU A 40 8.73 0.50 16.14
C GLU A 40 9.06 1.99 15.98
N ASP A 41 8.34 2.69 15.08
CA ASP A 41 8.64 4.10 14.73
C ASP A 41 7.52 5.07 15.17
N ILE A 42 6.55 4.63 15.98
CA ILE A 42 5.37 5.43 16.32
C ILE A 42 5.45 5.91 17.76
N ILE A 43 5.42 7.23 17.90
CA ILE A 43 5.00 7.87 19.13
C ILE A 43 3.47 7.96 19.05
N GLU A 44 2.72 7.37 19.99
CA GLU A 44 1.23 7.34 20.00
C GLU A 44 0.57 8.68 19.70
N LYS A 45 1.23 9.80 20.08
CA LYS A 45 0.76 11.17 19.82
C LYS A 45 0.78 11.61 18.35
N ASP A 46 1.46 10.85 17.47
CA ASP A 46 1.58 11.19 16.03
C ASP A 46 0.43 10.61 15.20
N ILE A 47 -0.32 9.64 15.72
CA ILE A 47 -1.46 9.06 15.02
C ILE A 47 -2.65 10.00 15.15
N PRO A 48 -3.27 10.44 14.03
CA PRO A 48 -4.47 11.26 14.09
C PRO A 48 -5.59 10.55 14.87
N PHE A 49 -6.33 11.29 15.70
CA PHE A 49 -7.39 10.74 16.57
C PHE A 49 -8.51 10.02 15.82
N PHE A 50 -8.69 10.33 14.54
CA PHE A 50 -9.70 9.70 13.66
C PHE A 50 -9.20 8.42 12.98
N VAL A 51 -7.96 7.98 13.22
CA VAL A 51 -7.37 6.79 12.59
C VAL A 51 -7.36 5.62 13.56
N ASN A 52 -8.04 4.54 13.20
CA ASN A 52 -7.96 3.26 13.92
C ASN A 52 -6.64 2.57 13.59
N TYR A 53 -5.73 2.47 14.56
CA TYR A 53 -4.40 1.91 14.33
C TYR A 53 -4.27 0.45 14.76
N TYR A 54 -3.67 -0.36 13.89
CA TYR A 54 -3.41 -1.78 14.11
C TYR A 54 -1.91 -2.09 13.89
N PRO A 55 -1.11 -2.27 14.96
CA PRO A 55 0.31 -2.59 14.81
C PRO A 55 0.52 -4.00 14.27
N VAL A 56 1.32 -4.10 13.20
CA VAL A 56 1.77 -5.38 12.63
C VAL A 56 3.25 -5.31 12.30
N GLU A 57 4.05 -6.15 12.95
CA GLU A 57 5.48 -6.24 12.66
C GLU A 57 5.71 -6.77 11.24
N MET A 58 6.37 -5.97 10.40
CA MET A 58 6.73 -6.29 9.02
C MET A 58 8.23 -6.06 8.80
N LYS A 59 9.02 -7.13 8.96
CA LYS A 59 10.49 -7.04 8.77
C LYS A 59 10.82 -6.78 7.29
N ARG A 60 11.84 -5.96 7.06
CA ARG A 60 12.36 -5.72 5.71
C ARG A 60 13.01 -6.98 5.14
N GLY A 61 12.71 -7.30 3.88
CA GLY A 61 13.25 -8.48 3.18
C GLY A 61 12.31 -9.70 3.23
N VAL A 62 12.79 -10.83 2.65
CA VAL A 62 12.07 -12.10 2.69
C VAL A 62 12.45 -12.80 3.99
N SER A 63 11.49 -13.03 4.87
CA SER A 63 11.69 -13.65 6.18
C SER A 63 10.57 -14.64 6.49
N LEU A 64 10.86 -15.65 7.30
CA LEU A 64 9.83 -16.58 7.82
C LEU A 64 8.75 -15.86 8.66
N SER A 65 9.08 -14.70 9.25
CA SER A 65 8.10 -13.83 9.93
C SER A 65 7.00 -13.30 9.01
N ALA A 66 7.18 -13.36 7.68
CA ALA A 66 6.17 -12.98 6.70
C ALA A 66 4.84 -13.72 6.90
N PHE A 67 4.88 -15.02 7.24
CA PHE A 67 3.67 -15.80 7.51
C PHE A 67 2.90 -15.27 8.71
N GLY A 68 3.60 -14.87 9.78
CA GLY A 68 3.00 -14.26 10.96
C GLY A 68 2.32 -12.93 10.62
N ALA A 69 2.99 -12.05 9.86
CA ALA A 69 2.46 -10.78 9.40
C ALA A 69 1.21 -10.98 8.52
N ILE A 70 1.27 -11.87 7.52
CA ILE A 70 0.11 -12.19 6.65
C ILE A 70 -1.07 -12.69 7.47
N LYS A 71 -0.85 -13.59 8.45
CA LYS A 71 -1.91 -14.11 9.31
C LYS A 71 -2.52 -13.03 10.19
N LYS A 72 -1.70 -12.14 10.78
CA LYS A 72 -2.17 -11.03 11.62
C LYS A 72 -2.96 -10.02 10.80
N ILE A 73 -2.47 -9.63 9.61
CA ILE A 73 -3.19 -8.78 8.67
C ILE A 73 -4.53 -9.44 8.30
N ALA A 74 -4.53 -10.70 7.88
CA ALA A 74 -5.76 -11.41 7.51
C ALA A 74 -6.81 -11.44 8.64
N SER A 75 -6.38 -11.61 9.90
CA SER A 75 -7.26 -11.57 11.07
C SER A 75 -7.88 -10.18 11.28
N ILE A 76 -7.09 -9.10 11.10
CA ILE A 76 -7.59 -7.72 11.19
C ILE A 76 -8.60 -7.46 10.07
N LEU A 77 -8.26 -7.81 8.82
CA LEU A 77 -9.16 -7.62 7.67
C LEU A 77 -10.50 -8.35 7.83
N GLU A 78 -10.47 -9.57 8.39
CA GLU A 78 -11.66 -10.37 8.66
C GLU A 78 -12.54 -9.78 9.76
N ARG A 79 -11.93 -9.29 10.84
CA ARG A 79 -12.65 -8.71 11.98
C ARG A 79 -13.29 -7.38 11.63
N GLU A 80 -12.55 -6.52 10.94
CA GLU A 80 -12.96 -5.14 10.65
C GLU A 80 -13.86 -5.01 9.42
N GLN A 81 -13.83 -5.98 8.48
CA GLN A 81 -14.67 -6.00 7.28
C GLN A 81 -14.53 -4.72 6.42
N PHE A 82 -13.28 -4.45 5.97
CA PHE A 82 -13.00 -3.28 5.14
C PHE A 82 -13.61 -3.38 3.74
N ASP A 83 -14.12 -2.25 3.23
CA ASP A 83 -14.55 -2.11 1.83
C ASP A 83 -13.35 -1.92 0.90
N ILE A 84 -12.35 -1.16 1.37
CA ILE A 84 -11.16 -0.78 0.60
C ILE A 84 -9.91 -1.06 1.44
N VAL A 85 -8.94 -1.74 0.84
CA VAL A 85 -7.60 -1.86 1.41
C VAL A 85 -6.59 -1.33 0.40
N GLN A 86 -5.96 -0.21 0.74
CA GLN A 86 -4.89 0.41 -0.03
C GLN A 86 -3.55 0.02 0.58
N TYR A 87 -2.64 -0.48 -0.22
CA TYR A 87 -1.31 -0.86 0.22
C TYR A 87 -0.24 -0.37 -0.72
N SER A 88 0.88 0.01 -0.11
CA SER A 88 2.10 0.45 -0.77
C SER A 88 3.31 -0.12 -0.04
N THR A 89 4.51 0.15 -0.51
CA THR A 89 5.77 -0.42 -0.01
C THR A 89 5.89 -1.95 -0.17
N PRO A 90 7.05 -2.46 -0.59
CA PRO A 90 7.15 -3.84 -1.11
C PRO A 90 6.66 -4.94 -0.17
N ASN A 91 7.03 -4.87 1.13
CA ASN A 91 6.65 -5.92 2.07
C ASN A 91 5.18 -5.82 2.49
N ALA A 92 4.72 -4.61 2.84
CA ALA A 92 3.32 -4.39 3.20
C ALA A 92 2.39 -4.76 2.04
N ALA A 93 2.73 -4.34 0.80
CA ALA A 93 1.95 -4.65 -0.38
C ALA A 93 1.87 -6.16 -0.63
N PHE A 94 3.00 -6.88 -0.58
CA PHE A 94 3.02 -8.32 -0.78
C PHE A 94 2.19 -9.06 0.26
N TYR A 95 2.39 -8.78 1.55
CA TYR A 95 1.67 -9.46 2.64
C TYR A 95 0.18 -9.16 2.60
N THR A 96 -0.16 -7.88 2.43
CA THR A 96 -1.56 -7.44 2.41
C THR A 96 -2.30 -7.95 1.18
N SER A 97 -1.67 -7.97 0.00
CA SER A 97 -2.30 -8.48 -1.21
C SER A 97 -2.75 -9.94 -1.08
N ILE A 98 -1.92 -10.78 -0.43
CA ILE A 98 -2.24 -12.18 -0.15
C ILE A 98 -3.40 -12.28 0.86
N ALA A 99 -3.29 -11.54 1.97
CA ALA A 99 -4.30 -11.55 3.03
C ALA A 99 -5.65 -11.05 2.52
N ALA A 100 -5.66 -9.92 1.82
CA ALA A 100 -6.86 -9.26 1.31
C ALA A 100 -7.55 -10.10 0.21
N LYS A 101 -6.78 -10.75 -0.68
CA LYS A 101 -7.35 -11.68 -1.65
C LYS A 101 -7.98 -12.89 -0.97
N LYS A 102 -7.30 -13.49 0.02
CA LYS A 102 -7.82 -14.63 0.78
C LYS A 102 -9.11 -14.28 1.53
N LYS A 103 -9.21 -13.04 2.06
CA LYS A 103 -10.39 -12.54 2.79
C LYS A 103 -11.42 -11.88 1.87
N GLN A 104 -11.23 -11.94 0.55
CA GLN A 104 -12.16 -11.45 -0.47
C GLN A 104 -12.54 -9.97 -0.29
N ILE A 105 -11.58 -9.14 0.18
CA ILE A 105 -11.80 -7.69 0.29
C ILE A 105 -12.19 -7.14 -1.09
N PRO A 106 -13.31 -6.38 -1.19
CA PRO A 106 -13.86 -5.96 -2.48
C PRO A 106 -12.88 -5.13 -3.30
N VAL A 107 -12.30 -4.08 -2.69
CA VAL A 107 -11.33 -3.20 -3.35
C VAL A 107 -9.95 -3.38 -2.74
N ARG A 108 -9.04 -3.91 -3.54
CA ARG A 108 -7.62 -4.15 -3.20
C ARG A 108 -6.76 -3.28 -4.08
N LEU A 109 -6.47 -2.06 -3.60
CA LEU A 109 -5.74 -1.04 -4.34
C LEU A 109 -4.24 -1.13 -4.05
N TYR A 110 -3.45 -1.42 -5.07
CA TYR A 110 -2.00 -1.37 -4.98
C TYR A 110 -1.47 -0.04 -5.52
N CYS A 111 -0.85 0.76 -4.65
CA CYS A 111 -0.13 1.97 -5.05
C CYS A 111 1.34 1.62 -5.31
N GLN A 112 1.70 1.54 -6.59
CA GLN A 112 3.03 1.17 -7.05
C GLN A 112 3.94 2.40 -7.12
N TRP A 113 4.54 2.77 -5.98
CA TRP A 113 5.44 3.93 -5.84
C TRP A 113 6.90 3.58 -6.14
N GLY A 114 7.12 2.75 -7.13
CA GLY A 114 8.43 2.29 -7.58
C GLY A 114 8.47 0.78 -7.79
N ILE A 115 9.53 0.33 -8.44
CA ILE A 115 9.72 -1.07 -8.82
C ILE A 115 11.01 -1.61 -8.22
N ARG A 116 10.86 -2.32 -7.10
CA ARG A 116 11.98 -2.77 -6.30
C ARG A 116 12.96 -3.69 -7.04
N TYR A 117 12.48 -4.58 -7.92
CA TYR A 117 13.34 -5.55 -8.57
C TYR A 117 14.30 -4.94 -9.61
N MET A 118 14.10 -3.69 -9.99
CA MET A 118 15.03 -2.97 -10.88
C MET A 118 16.41 -2.76 -10.23
N GLY A 119 16.46 -2.66 -8.89
CA GLY A 119 17.71 -2.55 -8.14
C GLY A 119 18.46 -3.86 -7.92
N PHE A 120 17.97 -4.98 -8.48
CA PHE A 120 18.60 -6.30 -8.33
C PHE A 120 19.04 -6.88 -9.68
N SER A 121 20.01 -7.79 -9.63
CA SER A 121 20.51 -8.56 -10.78
C SER A 121 20.41 -10.07 -10.51
N GLY A 122 20.61 -10.88 -11.57
CA GLY A 122 20.63 -12.33 -11.48
C GLY A 122 19.35 -12.93 -10.89
N TRP A 123 19.46 -14.04 -10.17
CA TRP A 123 18.30 -14.77 -9.63
C TRP A 123 17.48 -13.96 -8.64
N LYS A 124 18.10 -13.05 -7.89
CA LYS A 124 17.39 -12.16 -6.94
C LYS A 124 16.36 -11.26 -7.66
N ARG A 125 16.71 -10.74 -8.84
CA ARG A 125 15.80 -9.96 -9.67
C ARG A 125 14.54 -10.78 -10.03
N HIS A 126 14.72 -12.04 -10.42
CA HIS A 126 13.60 -12.91 -10.81
C HIS A 126 12.68 -13.20 -9.63
N VAL A 127 13.23 -13.47 -8.43
CA VAL A 127 12.44 -13.70 -7.22
C VAL A 127 11.64 -12.44 -6.86
N VAL A 128 12.29 -11.27 -6.80
CA VAL A 128 11.61 -10.02 -6.42
C VAL A 128 10.57 -9.61 -7.47
N LYS A 129 10.85 -9.84 -8.78
CA LYS A 129 9.86 -9.64 -9.86
C LYS A 129 8.64 -10.56 -9.69
N TYR A 130 8.86 -11.82 -9.32
CA TYR A 130 7.75 -12.75 -9.05
C TYR A 130 6.87 -12.29 -7.88
N LEU A 131 7.47 -11.77 -6.79
CA LEU A 131 6.70 -11.21 -5.66
C LEU A 131 5.89 -9.98 -6.08
N GLU A 132 6.49 -9.10 -6.88
CA GLU A 132 5.81 -7.93 -7.46
C GLU A 132 4.63 -8.36 -8.33
N LYS A 133 4.85 -9.31 -9.25
CA LYS A 133 3.79 -9.88 -10.10
C LYS A 133 2.65 -10.47 -9.27
N LYS A 134 2.96 -11.19 -8.19
CA LYS A 134 1.95 -11.75 -7.28
C LYS A 134 1.15 -10.65 -6.57
N THR A 135 1.79 -9.56 -6.16
CA THR A 135 1.11 -8.40 -5.58
C THR A 135 0.11 -7.81 -6.59
N CYS A 136 0.55 -7.60 -7.82
CA CYS A 136 -0.32 -7.09 -8.90
C CYS A 136 -1.49 -8.04 -9.21
N ASP A 137 -1.25 -9.36 -9.27
CA ASP A 137 -2.28 -10.37 -9.56
C ASP A 137 -3.34 -10.50 -8.45
N ASN A 138 -2.95 -10.21 -7.23
CA ASN A 138 -3.86 -10.23 -6.08
C ASN A 138 -4.67 -8.93 -5.93
N SER A 139 -4.22 -7.84 -6.55
CA SER A 139 -4.89 -6.53 -6.50
C SER A 139 -6.07 -6.47 -7.48
N THR A 140 -7.10 -5.71 -7.14
CA THR A 140 -8.20 -5.42 -8.06
C THR A 140 -7.87 -4.28 -9.00
N PHE A 141 -7.09 -3.32 -8.49
CA PHE A 141 -6.64 -2.15 -9.24
C PHE A 141 -5.24 -1.71 -8.81
N ILE A 142 -4.49 -1.09 -9.73
CA ILE A 142 -3.13 -0.62 -9.51
C ILE A 142 -3.04 0.85 -9.91
N GLU A 143 -2.61 1.67 -8.97
CA GLU A 143 -2.23 3.06 -9.21
C GLU A 143 -0.71 3.12 -9.34
N ALA A 144 -0.23 3.48 -10.51
CA ALA A 144 1.19 3.65 -10.77
C ALA A 144 1.59 5.12 -10.54
N GLU A 145 2.73 5.33 -9.89
CA GLU A 145 3.23 6.66 -9.54
C GLU A 145 3.48 7.56 -10.76
N SER A 146 3.78 6.98 -11.92
CA SER A 146 4.04 7.74 -13.15
C SER A 146 3.70 6.95 -14.41
N HIS A 147 3.51 7.68 -15.52
CA HIS A 147 3.30 7.07 -16.84
C HIS A 147 4.44 6.13 -17.24
N ASN A 148 5.68 6.50 -16.93
CA ASN A 148 6.86 5.66 -17.22
C ASN A 148 6.85 4.34 -16.41
N ILE A 149 6.51 4.39 -15.12
CA ILE A 149 6.38 3.18 -14.30
C ILE A 149 5.25 2.29 -14.82
N ARG A 150 4.10 2.89 -15.17
CA ARG A 150 2.98 2.14 -15.72
C ARG A 150 3.35 1.48 -17.06
N GLU A 151 3.94 2.21 -17.98
CA GLU A 151 4.35 1.68 -19.29
C GLU A 151 5.38 0.55 -19.14
N PHE A 152 6.39 0.76 -18.31
CA PHE A 152 7.38 -0.26 -18.00
C PHE A 152 6.73 -1.53 -17.43
N SER A 153 5.81 -1.38 -16.48
CA SER A 153 5.13 -2.50 -15.83
C SER A 153 4.24 -3.29 -16.79
N LEU A 154 3.58 -2.60 -17.74
CA LEU A 154 2.82 -3.23 -18.82
C LEU A 154 3.73 -4.03 -19.75
N LYS A 155 4.87 -3.47 -20.16
CA LYS A 155 5.89 -4.16 -20.99
C LYS A 155 6.48 -5.39 -20.28
N GLU A 156 6.70 -5.29 -18.97
CA GLU A 156 7.19 -6.39 -18.13
C GLU A 156 6.12 -7.45 -17.80
N GLY A 157 4.86 -7.24 -18.21
CA GLY A 157 3.74 -8.16 -17.99
C GLY A 157 3.29 -8.24 -16.54
N LEU A 158 3.50 -7.20 -15.72
CA LEU A 158 3.11 -7.20 -14.32
C LEU A 158 1.58 -7.12 -14.16
N TYR A 159 0.92 -6.35 -15.01
CA TYR A 159 -0.55 -6.19 -15.05
C TYR A 159 -1.02 -5.76 -16.44
N ILE A 160 -2.32 -5.67 -16.63
CA ILE A 160 -2.97 -5.20 -17.88
C ILE A 160 -3.47 -3.76 -17.71
N GLY A 161 -3.63 -3.06 -18.86
CA GLY A 161 -3.96 -1.65 -18.90
C GLY A 161 -5.27 -1.28 -18.22
N GLU A 162 -6.30 -2.12 -18.38
CA GLU A 162 -7.66 -1.89 -17.86
C GLU A 162 -7.72 -1.89 -16.32
N ARG A 163 -6.74 -2.51 -15.66
CA ARG A 163 -6.65 -2.56 -14.19
C ARG A 163 -5.64 -1.59 -13.62
N SER A 164 -5.22 -0.58 -14.38
CA SER A 164 -4.21 0.35 -13.91
C SER A 164 -4.44 1.77 -14.43
N CYS A 165 -4.10 2.74 -13.61
CA CYS A 165 -4.06 4.15 -14.01
C CYS A 165 -2.84 4.88 -13.45
N VAL A 166 -2.65 6.09 -13.91
CA VAL A 166 -1.84 7.11 -13.28
C VAL A 166 -2.79 8.27 -12.97
N ILE A 167 -2.76 8.76 -11.73
CA ILE A 167 -3.61 9.88 -11.34
C ILE A 167 -2.94 11.17 -11.81
N TRP A 168 -3.63 11.96 -12.65
CA TRP A 168 -3.13 13.20 -13.24
C TRP A 168 -1.78 13.00 -13.95
N ASN A 169 -0.78 13.75 -13.53
CA ASN A 169 0.59 13.69 -14.08
C ASN A 169 1.50 12.73 -13.33
N GLY A 170 0.95 11.98 -12.35
CA GLY A 170 1.70 11.10 -11.46
C GLY A 170 2.09 11.79 -10.16
N SER A 171 2.91 11.13 -9.37
CA SER A 171 3.34 11.43 -7.99
C SER A 171 2.48 10.72 -6.95
N ALA A 172 3.11 10.25 -5.86
CA ALA A 172 2.44 9.52 -4.78
C ALA A 172 1.46 10.39 -3.98
N SER A 173 1.71 11.70 -3.85
CA SER A 173 0.89 12.62 -3.04
C SER A 173 0.84 14.06 -3.59
N GLY A 174 1.40 14.29 -4.77
CA GLY A 174 1.53 15.65 -5.32
C GLY A 174 2.58 16.52 -4.59
N VAL A 175 2.60 17.78 -4.93
CA VAL A 175 3.49 18.78 -4.34
C VAL A 175 2.64 19.93 -3.80
N ASP A 176 2.79 20.24 -2.53
CA ASP A 176 2.14 21.41 -1.91
C ASP A 176 2.89 22.69 -2.31
N LEU A 177 2.35 23.40 -3.29
CA LEU A 177 2.96 24.61 -3.79
C LEU A 177 3.02 25.74 -2.76
N ASN A 178 2.16 25.72 -1.75
CA ASN A 178 2.17 26.73 -0.68
C ASN A 178 3.37 26.59 0.27
N LYS A 179 4.03 25.42 0.25
CA LYS A 179 5.27 25.15 1.02
C LYS A 179 6.53 25.44 0.22
N LEU A 180 6.39 25.69 -1.07
CA LEU A 180 7.48 26.10 -1.94
C LEU A 180 7.42 27.61 -2.08
N ASP A 181 7.89 28.35 -1.07
CA ASP A 181 8.20 29.77 -1.19
C ASP A 181 9.39 29.92 -2.16
N VAL A 182 9.10 30.25 -3.43
CA VAL A 182 10.09 30.60 -4.46
C VAL A 182 10.02 32.07 -4.71
#